data_74e15ba2b1418d77fb8b60d5002c0b3c
#
_entry.id   74e15ba2b1418d77fb8b60d5002c0b3c
#
_cell.length_a   1.000
_cell.length_b   1.000
_cell.length_c   1.000
_cell.angle_alpha   90.00
_cell.angle_beta   90.00
_cell.angle_gamma   90.00
#
_symmetry.space_group_name_H-M   'P 1'
#
loop_
_entity.id
_entity.type
_entity.pdbx_description
1 polymer ?
#
loop_
_entity_poly.entity_id
_entity_poly.type
_entity_poly.pdbx_seq_one_letter_code
_entity_poly.pdbx_strand_id
1 'polypeptide(L)'
;YEGAGHRLRLVVGRDLRALAGTQSFVASAPVNLVYVSDYTKMASSSDSDKLLFSGAETGFISQNVYLYCASEGLATVVRASIDRAALAAALKLRPDQKITLAQTVGRPRK
;
A
#
# COMPACT_ATOMS: atom_id res chain seq x y z
N TYR A 1 -2.45 -7.41 6.22
CA TYR A 1 -3.74 -8.08 6.07
C TYR A 1 -3.53 -9.55 5.69
N GLU A 2 -4.26 -10.43 6.34
CA GLU A 2 -4.30 -11.86 6.04
C GLU A 2 -5.65 -12.20 5.41
N GLY A 3 -5.63 -12.63 4.13
CA GLY A 3 -6.84 -12.95 3.38
C GLY A 3 -7.59 -14.13 3.99
N ALA A 4 -6.87 -15.16 4.45
CA ALA A 4 -7.46 -16.26 5.19
C ALA A 4 -7.98 -15.75 6.54
N GLY A 5 -9.32 -15.71 6.68
CA GLY A 5 -9.99 -15.24 7.89
C GLY A 5 -10.19 -13.72 7.98
N HIS A 6 -9.92 -12.97 6.91
CA HIS A 6 -10.18 -11.52 6.82
C HIS A 6 -9.73 -10.72 8.05
N ARG A 7 -8.45 -10.85 8.42
CA ARG A 7 -7.95 -10.23 9.66
C ARG A 7 -6.71 -9.39 9.43
N LEU A 8 -6.49 -8.43 10.32
CA LEU A 8 -5.25 -7.66 10.40
C LEU A 8 -4.33 -8.29 11.44
N ARG A 9 -3.05 -8.44 11.08
CA ARG A 9 -2.01 -8.86 12.00
C ARG A 9 -1.07 -7.70 12.28
N LEU A 10 -0.81 -7.40 13.54
CA LEU A 10 0.16 -6.39 13.94
C LEU A 10 1.58 -6.88 13.56
N VAL A 11 2.28 -6.09 12.78
CA VAL A 11 3.68 -6.34 12.36
C VAL A 11 4.63 -5.42 13.12
N VAL A 12 4.28 -4.15 13.23
CA VAL A 12 5.09 -3.13 13.92
C VAL A 12 4.17 -2.30 14.81
N GLY A 13 4.48 -2.22 16.10
CA GLY A 13 3.66 -1.54 17.10
C GLY A 13 3.92 -0.05 17.25
N ARG A 14 4.42 0.63 16.21
CA ARG A 14 4.63 2.08 16.18
C ARG A 14 3.99 2.73 14.97
N ASP A 15 3.75 4.03 15.05
CA ASP A 15 3.23 4.82 13.93
C ASP A 15 4.30 4.95 12.82
N LEU A 16 3.98 4.46 11.63
CA LEU A 16 4.84 4.53 10.44
C LEU A 16 4.28 5.47 9.37
N ARG A 17 3.21 6.23 9.65
CA ARG A 17 2.56 7.07 8.65
C ARG A 17 3.50 8.07 8.00
N ALA A 18 4.42 8.65 8.76
CA ALA A 18 5.43 9.59 8.24
C ALA A 18 6.38 8.97 7.20
N LEU A 19 6.54 7.65 7.18
CA LEU A 19 7.34 6.92 6.19
C LEU A 19 6.51 6.48 4.98
N ALA A 20 5.18 6.50 5.07
CA ALA A 20 4.29 6.02 4.02
C ALA A 20 4.14 7.00 2.85
N GLY A 21 4.73 8.18 2.91
CA GLY A 21 4.75 9.15 1.83
C GLY A 21 5.36 10.47 2.23
N THR A 22 5.76 11.26 1.23
CA THR A 22 6.45 12.54 1.41
C THR A 22 5.51 13.74 1.49
N GLN A 23 4.22 13.57 1.15
CA GLN A 23 3.24 14.64 1.26
C GLN A 23 2.79 14.82 2.72
N SER A 24 2.62 16.08 3.13
CA SER A 24 2.34 16.45 4.53
C SER A 24 1.08 15.79 5.12
N PHE A 25 0.05 15.58 4.30
CA PHE A 25 -1.20 14.97 4.77
C PHE A 25 -1.08 13.49 5.14
N VAL A 26 -0.04 12.80 4.65
CA VAL A 26 0.16 11.36 4.88
C VAL A 26 0.37 11.06 6.36
N ALA A 27 1.17 11.88 7.03
CA ALA A 27 1.47 11.71 8.46
C ALA A 27 0.25 11.95 9.37
N SER A 28 -0.73 12.72 8.90
CA SER A 28 -1.94 13.07 9.67
C SER A 28 -3.18 12.24 9.28
N ALA A 29 -3.13 11.55 8.16
CA ALA A 29 -4.26 10.76 7.67
C ALA A 29 -4.57 9.58 8.61
N PRO A 30 -5.86 9.23 8.80
CA PRO A 30 -6.23 8.14 9.69
C PRO A 30 -5.76 6.76 9.20
N VAL A 31 -5.70 6.55 7.88
CA VAL A 31 -5.27 5.28 7.28
C VAL A 31 -4.38 5.52 6.07
N ASN A 32 -3.27 4.78 6.00
CA ASN A 32 -2.45 4.63 4.80
C ASN A 32 -2.33 3.14 4.47
N LEU A 33 -2.83 2.76 3.31
CA LEU A 33 -2.62 1.43 2.74
C LEU A 33 -1.27 1.43 2.02
N VAL A 34 -0.48 0.40 2.23
CA VAL A 34 0.78 0.16 1.52
C VAL A 34 0.66 -1.15 0.77
N TYR A 35 0.80 -1.10 -0.54
CA TYR A 35 0.70 -2.28 -1.39
C TYR A 35 2.07 -2.93 -1.54
N VAL A 36 2.14 -4.20 -1.19
CA VAL A 36 3.37 -5.00 -1.24
C VAL A 36 3.15 -6.21 -2.13
N SER A 37 3.94 -6.33 -3.17
CA SER A 37 3.96 -7.51 -4.03
C SER A 37 5.01 -8.50 -3.55
N ASP A 38 4.64 -9.76 -3.43
CA ASP A 38 5.53 -10.86 -3.05
C ASP A 38 5.98 -11.62 -4.32
N TYR A 39 7.18 -11.34 -4.76
CA TYR A 39 7.73 -11.90 -6.00
C TYR A 39 8.00 -13.39 -5.93
N THR A 40 8.06 -13.98 -4.73
CA THR A 40 8.17 -15.44 -4.61
C THR A 40 6.93 -16.17 -5.13
N LYS A 41 5.79 -15.51 -5.10
CA LYS A 41 4.52 -16.05 -5.61
C LYS A 41 4.35 -15.89 -7.12
N MET A 42 5.31 -15.24 -7.78
CA MET A 42 5.34 -14.98 -9.22
C MET A 42 6.51 -15.74 -9.91
N ALA A 43 6.83 -16.94 -9.44
CA ALA A 43 8.06 -17.67 -9.78
C ALA A 43 8.25 -17.96 -11.28
N SER A 44 7.19 -18.07 -12.07
CA SER A 44 7.24 -18.35 -13.51
C SER A 44 7.42 -17.10 -14.38
N SER A 45 7.43 -15.89 -13.80
CA SER A 45 7.48 -14.64 -14.53
C SER A 45 8.91 -14.07 -14.57
N SER A 46 9.25 -13.39 -15.67
CA SER A 46 10.49 -12.59 -15.77
C SER A 46 10.43 -11.40 -14.81
N ASP A 47 11.57 -10.75 -14.54
CA ASP A 47 11.58 -9.56 -13.67
C ASP A 47 10.76 -8.40 -14.24
N SER A 48 10.76 -8.23 -15.58
CA SER A 48 9.93 -7.23 -16.26
C SER A 48 8.44 -7.56 -16.12
N ASP A 49 8.05 -8.82 -16.23
CA ASP A 49 6.67 -9.26 -16.05
C ASP A 49 6.21 -9.08 -14.60
N LYS A 50 7.07 -9.42 -13.63
CA LYS A 50 6.76 -9.20 -12.21
C LYS A 50 6.50 -7.73 -11.91
N LEU A 51 7.31 -6.85 -12.49
CA LEU A 51 7.11 -5.40 -12.32
C LEU A 51 5.79 -4.93 -12.96
N LEU A 52 5.52 -5.36 -14.20
CA LEU A 52 4.31 -5.00 -14.92
C LEU A 52 3.05 -5.50 -14.20
N PHE A 53 3.02 -6.78 -13.86
CA PHE A 53 1.85 -7.38 -13.21
C PHE A 53 1.61 -6.83 -11.80
N SER A 54 2.68 -6.61 -11.02
CA SER A 54 2.56 -5.97 -9.71
C SER A 54 1.95 -4.58 -9.79
N GLY A 55 2.34 -3.79 -10.80
CA GLY A 55 1.76 -2.47 -11.05
C GLY A 55 0.29 -2.55 -11.46
N ALA A 56 -0.04 -3.46 -12.38
CA ALA A 56 -1.42 -3.65 -12.85
C ALA A 56 -2.34 -4.12 -11.72
N GLU A 57 -1.94 -5.14 -10.96
CA GLU A 57 -2.71 -5.66 -9.82
C GLU A 57 -2.90 -4.61 -8.72
N THR A 58 -1.85 -3.83 -8.42
CA THR A 58 -1.98 -2.71 -7.49
C THR A 58 -2.99 -1.68 -7.99
N GLY A 59 -3.00 -1.38 -9.28
CA GLY A 59 -3.99 -0.48 -9.90
C GLY A 59 -5.41 -1.00 -9.74
N PHE A 60 -5.65 -2.29 -9.96
CA PHE A 60 -6.98 -2.91 -9.78
C PHE A 60 -7.44 -2.84 -8.32
N ILE A 61 -6.57 -3.15 -7.37
CA ILE A 61 -6.89 -3.08 -5.94
C ILE A 61 -7.17 -1.63 -5.53
N SER A 62 -6.32 -0.69 -5.94
CA SER A 62 -6.48 0.72 -5.58
C SER A 62 -7.76 1.32 -6.16
N GLN A 63 -8.17 0.91 -7.36
CA GLN A 63 -9.44 1.33 -7.94
C GLN A 63 -10.64 0.83 -7.13
N ASN A 64 -10.60 -0.40 -6.64
CA ASN A 64 -11.65 -0.91 -5.74
C ASN A 64 -11.73 -0.10 -4.44
N VAL A 65 -10.59 0.35 -3.91
CA VAL A 65 -10.57 1.26 -2.75
C VAL A 65 -11.19 2.61 -3.10
N TYR A 66 -10.94 3.15 -4.30
CA TYR A 66 -11.59 4.38 -4.75
C TYR A 66 -13.12 4.22 -4.81
N LEU A 67 -13.61 3.14 -5.39
CA LEU A 67 -15.05 2.86 -5.48
C LEU A 67 -15.69 2.69 -4.11
N TYR A 68 -15.05 1.96 -3.21
CA TYR A 68 -15.51 1.81 -1.84
C TYR A 68 -15.56 3.16 -1.11
N CYS A 69 -14.49 3.94 -1.18
CA CYS A 69 -14.44 5.26 -0.55
C CYS A 69 -15.52 6.19 -1.09
N ALA A 70 -15.78 6.16 -2.41
CA ALA A 70 -16.86 6.95 -3.00
C ALA A 70 -18.24 6.55 -2.45
N SER A 71 -18.50 5.25 -2.28
CA SER A 71 -19.77 4.76 -1.73
C SER A 71 -19.96 5.13 -0.25
N GLU A 72 -18.86 5.22 0.51
CA GLU A 72 -18.88 5.52 1.95
C GLU A 72 -18.67 7.02 2.28
N GLY A 73 -18.59 7.88 1.28
CA GLY A 73 -18.33 9.32 1.49
C GLY A 73 -16.94 9.59 2.07
N LEU A 74 -15.96 8.73 1.78
CA LEU A 74 -14.56 8.87 2.18
C LEU A 74 -13.74 9.50 1.05
N ALA A 75 -12.67 10.19 1.41
CA ALA A 75 -11.66 10.68 0.48
C ALA A 75 -10.50 9.69 0.41
N THR A 76 -9.95 9.49 -0.79
CA THR A 76 -8.77 8.66 -0.97
C THR A 76 -7.92 9.12 -2.13
N VAL A 77 -6.61 8.87 -2.05
CA VAL A 77 -5.66 9.12 -3.13
C VAL A 77 -4.55 8.08 -3.14
N VAL A 78 -4.33 7.45 -4.30
CA VAL A 78 -3.17 6.58 -4.53
C VAL A 78 -1.93 7.42 -4.79
N ARG A 79 -0.75 6.98 -4.31
CA ARG A 79 0.48 7.75 -4.34
C ARG A 79 1.69 6.89 -4.68
N ALA A 80 2.65 7.49 -5.40
CA ALA A 80 3.96 6.90 -5.69
C ALA A 80 5.11 7.55 -4.89
N SER A 81 4.89 8.73 -4.30
CA SER A 81 5.90 9.46 -3.51
C SER A 81 6.12 8.81 -2.15
N ILE A 82 6.93 7.76 -2.14
CA ILE A 82 7.26 6.93 -0.98
C ILE A 82 8.77 6.73 -0.95
N ASP A 83 9.40 6.88 0.22
CA ASP A 83 10.73 6.32 0.44
C ASP A 83 10.59 4.80 0.67
N ARG A 84 10.63 4.06 -0.45
CA ARG A 84 10.42 2.61 -0.42
C ARG A 84 11.46 1.88 0.40
N ALA A 85 12.71 2.34 0.38
CA ALA A 85 13.79 1.70 1.12
C ALA A 85 13.59 1.85 2.63
N ALA A 86 13.34 3.06 3.11
CA ALA A 86 13.09 3.34 4.53
C ALA A 86 11.83 2.63 5.03
N LEU A 87 10.74 2.65 4.25
CA LEU A 87 9.49 2.00 4.64
C LEU A 87 9.62 0.46 4.64
N ALA A 88 10.29 -0.12 3.64
CA ALA A 88 10.52 -1.57 3.58
C ALA A 88 11.36 -2.05 4.78
N ALA A 89 12.41 -1.31 5.16
CA ALA A 89 13.21 -1.60 6.34
C ALA A 89 12.37 -1.52 7.63
N ALA A 90 11.55 -0.48 7.78
CA ALA A 90 10.67 -0.30 8.95
C ALA A 90 9.62 -1.42 9.05
N LEU A 91 9.09 -1.89 7.94
CA LEU A 91 8.13 -3.00 7.85
C LEU A 91 8.81 -4.38 7.90
N LYS A 92 10.14 -4.44 7.90
CA LYS A 92 10.94 -5.68 7.88
C LYS A 92 10.59 -6.57 6.69
N LEU A 93 10.42 -5.96 5.52
CA LEU A 93 10.13 -6.70 4.29
C LEU A 93 11.37 -7.48 3.82
N ARG A 94 11.13 -8.65 3.24
CA ARG A 94 12.17 -9.41 2.55
C ARG A 94 12.55 -8.72 1.24
N PRO A 95 13.75 -9.02 0.68
CA PRO A 95 14.20 -8.43 -0.59
C PRO A 95 13.26 -8.70 -1.79
N ASP A 96 12.54 -9.82 -1.76
CA ASP A 96 11.57 -10.23 -2.78
C ASP A 96 10.16 -9.66 -2.57
N GLN A 97 9.93 -8.93 -1.48
CA GLN A 97 8.71 -8.17 -1.22
C GLN A 97 8.90 -6.71 -1.61
N LYS A 98 8.17 -6.26 -2.63
CA LYS A 98 8.32 -4.93 -3.23
C LYS A 98 7.13 -4.04 -2.94
N ILE A 99 7.38 -2.87 -2.38
CA ILE A 99 6.35 -1.82 -2.25
C ILE A 99 6.09 -1.25 -3.64
N THR A 100 4.86 -1.35 -4.10
CA THR A 100 4.41 -0.77 -5.39
C THR A 100 3.96 0.66 -5.21
N LEU A 101 2.81 0.86 -4.59
CA LEU A 101 2.21 2.16 -4.30
C LEU A 101 1.71 2.20 -2.85
N ALA A 102 1.26 3.39 -2.43
CA ALA A 102 0.48 3.55 -1.21
C ALA A 102 -0.81 4.30 -1.53
N GLN A 103 -1.81 4.18 -0.66
CA GLN A 103 -3.08 4.88 -0.81
C GLN A 103 -3.54 5.40 0.55
N THR A 104 -3.77 6.70 0.61
CA THR A 104 -4.27 7.36 1.80
C THR A 104 -5.79 7.35 1.79
N VAL A 105 -6.40 7.05 2.93
CA VAL A 105 -7.85 7.11 3.13
C VAL A 105 -8.14 8.00 4.33
N GLY A 106 -9.15 8.85 4.21
CA GLY A 106 -9.57 9.76 5.26
C GLY A 106 -10.96 10.33 5.00
N ARG A 107 -11.33 11.31 5.81
CA ARG A 107 -12.57 12.06 5.58
C ARG A 107 -12.29 13.26 4.69
N PRO A 108 -13.18 13.62 3.74
CA PRO A 108 -13.02 14.84 2.96
C PRO A 108 -13.04 16.06 3.90
N ARG A 109 -12.23 17.06 3.58
CA ARG A 109 -12.35 18.36 4.24
C ARG A 109 -13.65 19.01 3.78
N LYS A 110 -14.37 19.52 4.74
CA LYS A 110 -15.55 20.37 4.46
C LYS A 110 -15.10 21.71 3.93
#